data_b34455910c0482c48ea432461d8783a6
#
_entry.id   b34455910c0482c48ea432461d8783a6
#
_cell.length_a   1.000
_cell.length_b   1.000
_cell.length_c   1.000
_cell.angle_alpha   90.00
_cell.angle_beta   90.00
_cell.angle_gamma   90.00
#
_symmetry.space_group_name_H-M   'P 1'
#
loop_
_entity.id
_entity.type
_entity.pdbx_description
1 polymer ?
#
loop_
_entity_poly.entity_id
_entity_poly.type
_entity_poly.pdbx_seq_one_letter_code
_entity_poly.pdbx_strand_id
1 'polypeptide(L)'
;MPIKSVHLTNYYHKNSGGISTSYNNLLAAAARHKRFIRLIVPGETETVEEVNDYAKIYYVPAKYSPIFDKRYRLMMPWHYMPGGSIIRKILLAEKPDFVEVTDKYTLSMLGAMIRLGKFKQLGRPMLVHFSCERMDDNISSFMTGGNTGKWLARTVIGKYTLPIFDFHIANSPYTAEEFYKAVEKSKNPRRREKFLNWSWRVFKAPRVALRERIYVCPRGVSSELFSPDRKSVAVRREMRERAKIPENSIALLYAGRISPEKNIRLLPDFMEILAKDAKNDYRLIVAGDGPQSDWLKDETAKRVPGKIIQLGHLDKELLADYYANADIFVHPNPREPFGIAPLEAMASGVPVVAPNAGGILSYATDENIRLVEPTGENFAAAIRETIENPAQTAVRVENALQTARTNTWEKSTDRLLETYDKMFADFQERKDLYTEIAGDENYKYSELLK
;
A
#
# COMPACT_ATOMS: atom_id res chain seq x y z
N MET A 1 14.36 27.99 5.11
CA MET A 1 14.68 26.89 6.05
C MET A 1 14.26 25.57 5.40
N PRO A 2 14.94 24.45 5.68
CA PRO A 2 14.48 23.15 5.19
C PRO A 2 13.08 22.84 5.69
N ILE A 3 12.23 22.27 4.85
CA ILE A 3 10.87 21.86 5.20
C ILE A 3 10.94 20.75 6.27
N LYS A 4 10.18 20.92 7.34
CA LYS A 4 10.04 19.92 8.41
C LYS A 4 8.69 19.23 8.32
N SER A 5 8.68 17.91 8.22
CA SER A 5 7.48 17.10 8.18
C SER A 5 7.38 16.13 9.36
N VAL A 6 6.15 15.89 9.80
CA VAL A 6 5.83 14.81 10.74
C VAL A 6 4.87 13.84 10.05
N HIS A 7 5.25 12.57 10.03
CA HIS A 7 4.48 11.48 9.45
C HIS A 7 3.99 10.55 10.55
N LEU A 8 2.72 10.14 10.50
CA LEU A 8 2.12 9.24 11.48
C LEU A 8 1.51 8.02 10.81
N THR A 9 1.85 6.85 11.32
CA THR A 9 1.27 5.59 10.83
C THR A 9 1.17 4.53 11.93
N ASN A 10 0.09 3.76 11.92
CA ASN A 10 -0.07 2.56 12.76
C ASN A 10 0.50 1.30 12.10
N TYR A 11 0.92 1.37 10.84
CA TYR A 11 1.27 0.21 10.02
C TYR A 11 2.78 0.00 9.86
N TYR A 12 3.58 0.67 10.68
CA TYR A 12 5.03 0.48 10.68
C TYR A 12 5.42 -0.74 11.51
N HIS A 13 6.19 -1.65 10.91
CA HIS A 13 6.74 -2.82 11.58
C HIS A 13 8.15 -3.10 11.05
N LYS A 14 9.11 -3.36 11.95
CA LYS A 14 10.54 -3.51 11.57
C LYS A 14 10.77 -4.58 10.48
N ASN A 15 9.99 -5.64 10.47
CA ASN A 15 10.23 -6.82 9.65
C ASN A 15 9.23 -7.00 8.50
N SER A 16 8.33 -6.05 8.20
CA SER A 16 7.32 -6.31 7.18
C SER A 16 6.75 -5.10 6.48
N GLY A 17 6.32 -5.35 5.24
CA GLY A 17 5.34 -4.59 4.51
C GLY A 17 5.87 -3.39 3.74
N GLY A 18 5.20 -3.11 2.63
CA GLY A 18 5.54 -2.01 1.74
C GLY A 18 5.48 -0.62 2.39
N ILE A 19 4.67 -0.45 3.46
CA ILE A 19 4.58 0.83 4.18
C ILE A 19 5.87 1.08 4.97
N SER A 20 6.36 0.10 5.72
CA SER A 20 7.62 0.23 6.46
C SER A 20 8.80 0.47 5.53
N THR A 21 8.89 -0.29 4.43
CA THR A 21 9.93 -0.10 3.42
C THR A 21 9.89 1.31 2.83
N SER A 22 8.69 1.84 2.55
CA SER A 22 8.54 3.20 2.05
C SER A 22 9.04 4.25 3.04
N TYR A 23 8.66 4.16 4.32
CA TYR A 23 9.12 5.12 5.32
C TYR A 23 10.62 5.00 5.58
N ASN A 24 11.18 3.77 5.57
CA ASN A 24 12.63 3.60 5.70
C ASN A 24 13.39 4.28 4.56
N ASN A 25 12.92 4.16 3.31
CA ASN A 25 13.53 4.86 2.18
C ASN A 25 13.36 6.38 2.29
N LEU A 26 12.21 6.87 2.75
CA LEU A 26 11.96 8.29 2.97
C LEU A 26 12.90 8.86 4.06
N LEU A 27 13.08 8.16 5.17
CA LEU A 27 13.99 8.55 6.26
C LEU A 27 15.45 8.53 5.80
N ALA A 28 15.86 7.53 5.03
CA ALA A 28 17.21 7.46 4.46
C ALA A 28 17.49 8.62 3.49
N ALA A 29 16.51 9.01 2.69
CA ALA A 29 16.63 10.13 1.74
C ALA A 29 16.65 11.50 2.43
N ALA A 30 16.27 11.62 3.70
CA ALA A 30 16.18 12.89 4.41
C ALA A 30 17.50 13.69 4.39
N ALA A 31 18.63 13.02 4.59
CA ALA A 31 19.95 13.64 4.56
C ALA A 31 20.34 14.12 3.15
N ARG A 32 20.08 13.31 2.11
CA ARG A 32 20.36 13.66 0.70
C ARG A 32 19.61 14.91 0.26
N HIS A 33 18.35 15.05 0.70
CA HIS A 33 17.50 16.19 0.37
C HIS A 33 17.53 17.32 1.42
N LYS A 34 18.31 17.17 2.50
CA LYS A 34 18.40 18.13 3.62
C LYS A 34 17.03 18.51 4.19
N ARG A 35 16.16 17.50 4.45
CA ARG A 35 14.78 17.69 4.95
C ARG A 35 14.63 17.08 6.33
N PHE A 36 14.01 17.81 7.25
CA PHE A 36 13.70 17.27 8.56
C PHE A 36 12.46 16.40 8.51
N ILE A 37 12.66 15.07 8.58
CA ILE A 37 11.58 14.07 8.56
C ILE A 37 11.47 13.41 9.93
N ARG A 38 10.27 13.46 10.50
CA ARG A 38 9.93 12.86 11.77
C ARG A 38 8.86 11.81 11.54
N LEU A 39 9.09 10.58 11.95
CA LEU A 39 8.12 9.49 11.86
C LEU A 39 7.64 9.12 13.27
N ILE A 40 6.33 9.15 13.50
CA ILE A 40 5.70 8.72 14.74
C ILE A 40 5.01 7.39 14.51
N VAL A 41 5.38 6.38 15.26
CA VAL A 41 4.89 5.00 15.13
C VAL A 41 4.55 4.40 16.49
N PRO A 42 3.65 3.40 16.54
CA PRO A 42 3.40 2.70 17.78
C PRO A 42 4.59 1.81 18.17
N GLY A 43 4.89 1.77 19.47
CA GLY A 43 5.95 0.95 20.04
C GLY A 43 5.50 0.28 21.34
N GLU A 44 6.45 -0.38 22.02
CA GLU A 44 6.24 -0.93 23.37
C GLU A 44 6.51 0.13 24.44
N THR A 45 7.55 0.90 24.22
CA THR A 45 8.05 1.93 25.12
C THR A 45 8.19 3.25 24.39
N GLU A 46 8.24 4.35 25.14
CA GLU A 46 8.54 5.67 24.60
C GLU A 46 10.05 5.75 24.33
N THR A 47 10.41 5.75 23.06
CA THR A 47 11.81 5.84 22.61
C THR A 47 11.92 6.71 21.37
N VAL A 48 13.12 7.26 21.15
CA VAL A 48 13.47 8.02 19.95
C VAL A 48 14.66 7.36 19.30
N GLU A 49 14.55 7.05 18.03
CA GLU A 49 15.63 6.51 17.20
C GLU A 49 16.11 7.61 16.23
N GLU A 50 17.37 7.95 16.29
CA GLU A 50 18.00 8.87 15.34
C GLU A 50 18.51 8.08 14.15
N VAL A 51 17.86 8.24 13.00
CA VAL A 51 18.22 7.53 11.77
C VAL A 51 19.42 8.22 11.09
N ASN A 52 19.41 9.56 11.06
CA ASN A 52 20.48 10.43 10.59
C ASN A 52 20.22 11.86 11.11
N ASP A 53 21.11 12.81 10.81
CA ASP A 53 21.01 14.22 11.27
C ASP A 53 19.67 14.89 10.91
N TYR A 54 18.96 14.39 9.91
CA TYR A 54 17.71 14.94 9.40
C TYR A 54 16.48 14.11 9.73
N ALA A 55 16.63 12.84 10.12
CA ALA A 55 15.53 11.90 10.30
C ALA A 55 15.51 11.26 11.69
N LYS A 56 14.32 11.23 12.32
CA LYS A 56 14.06 10.57 13.61
C LYS A 56 12.78 9.76 13.59
N ILE A 57 12.76 8.66 14.34
CA ILE A 57 11.56 7.86 14.61
C ILE A 57 11.19 8.01 16.09
N TYR A 58 9.95 8.41 16.35
CA TYR A 58 9.36 8.44 17.69
C TYR A 58 8.47 7.22 17.88
N TYR A 59 8.81 6.37 18.84
CA TYR A 59 7.98 5.24 19.24
C TYR A 59 7.06 5.66 20.37
N VAL A 60 5.76 5.46 20.20
CA VAL A 60 4.71 5.81 21.16
C VAL A 60 4.15 4.53 21.76
N PRO A 61 4.17 4.36 23.11
CA PRO A 61 3.61 3.18 23.74
C PRO A 61 2.15 2.96 23.36
N ALA A 62 1.85 1.85 22.71
CA ALA A 62 0.52 1.54 22.23
C ALA A 62 0.19 0.05 22.39
N LYS A 63 -1.09 -0.27 22.62
CA LYS A 63 -1.58 -1.64 22.74
C LYS A 63 -1.82 -2.27 21.36
N TYR A 64 -1.71 -3.59 21.31
CA TYR A 64 -2.08 -4.34 20.12
C TYR A 64 -3.55 -4.14 19.74
N SER A 65 -3.83 -4.18 18.44
CA SER A 65 -5.18 -4.10 17.91
C SER A 65 -6.03 -5.28 18.40
N PRO A 66 -7.22 -5.04 19.00
CA PRO A 66 -8.09 -6.12 19.41
C PRO A 66 -8.95 -6.69 18.27
N ILE A 67 -9.12 -5.93 17.17
CA ILE A 67 -10.12 -6.23 16.13
C ILE A 67 -9.46 -6.56 14.79
N PHE A 68 -8.41 -5.81 14.43
CA PHE A 68 -7.69 -6.02 13.19
C PHE A 68 -6.53 -7.01 13.36
N ASP A 69 -5.52 -6.88 12.54
CA ASP A 69 -4.32 -7.70 12.65
C ASP A 69 -3.62 -7.49 14.00
N LYS A 70 -3.56 -8.55 14.81
CA LYS A 70 -2.95 -8.54 16.15
C LYS A 70 -1.46 -8.24 16.17
N ARG A 71 -0.81 -8.19 15.02
CA ARG A 71 0.61 -7.79 14.90
C ARG A 71 0.81 -6.29 15.02
N TYR A 72 -0.22 -5.49 14.75
CA TYR A 72 -0.13 -4.03 14.79
C TYR A 72 -0.61 -3.48 16.13
N ARG A 73 0.15 -2.54 16.64
CA ARG A 73 -0.25 -1.69 17.77
C ARG A 73 -0.98 -0.46 17.24
N LEU A 74 -1.91 0.09 17.98
CA LEU A 74 -2.72 1.22 17.52
C LEU A 74 -2.55 2.45 18.41
N MET A 75 -2.12 3.54 17.81
CA MET A 75 -2.20 4.88 18.43
C MET A 75 -3.65 5.36 18.37
N MET A 76 -4.25 5.51 19.54
CA MET A 76 -5.65 5.86 19.76
C MET A 76 -5.79 7.34 20.16
N PRO A 77 -7.01 7.91 20.17
CA PRO A 77 -7.23 9.32 20.47
C PRO A 77 -6.57 9.84 21.75
N TRP A 78 -6.49 9.06 22.81
CA TRP A 78 -5.82 9.48 24.06
C TRP A 78 -4.32 9.76 23.92
N HIS A 79 -3.66 9.28 22.87
CA HIS A 79 -2.24 9.58 22.61
C HIS A 79 -2.02 11.00 22.07
N TYR A 80 -3.08 11.68 21.61
CA TYR A 80 -3.00 13.04 21.04
C TYR A 80 -4.08 14.01 21.54
N MET A 81 -5.03 13.57 22.36
CA MET A 81 -6.04 14.46 22.99
C MET A 81 -5.40 15.39 24.05
N PRO A 82 -6.10 16.47 24.50
CA PRO A 82 -5.60 17.35 25.55
C PRO A 82 -5.22 16.60 26.84
N GLY A 83 -4.31 17.16 27.62
CA GLY A 83 -3.88 16.59 28.92
C GLY A 83 -2.46 16.04 28.93
N GLY A 84 -1.58 16.49 28.01
CA GLY A 84 -0.16 16.14 28.06
C GLY A 84 0.20 14.86 27.31
N SER A 85 -0.64 14.44 26.37
CA SER A 85 -0.43 13.27 25.53
C SER A 85 0.85 13.34 24.69
N ILE A 86 1.49 12.18 24.48
CA ILE A 86 2.83 12.05 23.88
C ILE A 86 2.89 12.67 22.48
N ILE A 87 1.97 12.28 21.58
CA ILE A 87 1.95 12.79 20.20
C ILE A 87 1.79 14.31 20.19
N ARG A 88 0.95 14.86 21.08
CA ARG A 88 0.78 16.29 21.20
C ARG A 88 2.09 16.99 21.60
N LYS A 89 2.83 16.45 22.58
CA LYS A 89 4.13 17.00 23.00
C LYS A 89 5.13 16.97 21.84
N ILE A 90 5.22 15.87 21.12
CA ILE A 90 6.12 15.74 19.95
C ILE A 90 5.76 16.80 18.88
N LEU A 91 4.48 16.91 18.50
CA LEU A 91 4.04 17.90 17.48
C LEU A 91 4.35 19.34 17.91
N LEU A 92 4.14 19.68 19.18
CA LEU A 92 4.41 21.03 19.71
C LEU A 92 5.91 21.32 19.81
N ALA A 93 6.73 20.32 20.06
CA ALA A 93 8.20 20.46 20.10
C ALA A 93 8.78 20.58 18.69
N GLU A 94 8.33 19.73 17.75
CA GLU A 94 8.85 19.70 16.39
C GLU A 94 8.33 20.85 15.52
N LYS A 95 7.13 21.36 15.76
CA LYS A 95 6.50 22.45 14.97
C LYS A 95 6.63 22.24 13.45
N PRO A 96 6.05 21.16 12.91
CA PRO A 96 6.21 20.80 11.51
C PRO A 96 5.51 21.81 10.57
N ASP A 97 6.05 21.94 9.36
CA ASP A 97 5.41 22.68 8.26
C ASP A 97 4.21 21.90 7.72
N PHE A 98 4.31 20.55 7.72
CA PHE A 98 3.16 19.70 7.41
C PHE A 98 3.12 18.43 8.25
N VAL A 99 1.90 17.90 8.40
CA VAL A 99 1.61 16.63 9.09
C VAL A 99 0.96 15.68 8.11
N GLU A 100 1.58 14.51 7.92
CA GLU A 100 1.03 13.43 7.11
C GLU A 100 0.48 12.31 7.99
N VAL A 101 -0.68 11.80 7.60
CA VAL A 101 -1.33 10.66 8.25
C VAL A 101 -1.65 9.60 7.22
N THR A 102 -1.21 8.35 7.48
CA THR A 102 -1.49 7.20 6.60
C THR A 102 -2.76 6.45 7.02
N ASP A 103 -3.14 6.53 8.29
CA ASP A 103 -4.28 5.82 8.86
C ASP A 103 -5.61 6.55 8.60
N LYS A 104 -6.56 5.88 7.98
CA LYS A 104 -7.93 6.38 7.72
C LYS A 104 -8.87 6.26 8.93
N TYR A 105 -8.46 5.61 10.00
CA TYR A 105 -9.31 5.26 11.15
C TYR A 105 -9.00 6.12 12.38
N THR A 106 -8.04 5.69 13.18
CA THR A 106 -7.78 6.31 14.48
C THR A 106 -7.02 7.63 14.40
N LEU A 107 -6.07 7.77 13.48
CA LEU A 107 -5.24 8.97 13.34
C LEU A 107 -5.90 10.09 12.49
N SER A 108 -6.92 9.78 11.71
CA SER A 108 -7.66 10.82 10.96
C SER A 108 -8.29 11.85 11.88
N MET A 109 -8.69 11.48 13.12
CA MET A 109 -9.20 12.42 14.11
C MET A 109 -8.13 13.44 14.56
N LEU A 110 -6.84 13.06 14.60
CA LEU A 110 -5.76 14.02 14.86
C LEU A 110 -5.74 15.12 13.81
N GLY A 111 -5.85 14.76 12.53
CA GLY A 111 -5.97 15.72 11.42
C GLY A 111 -7.16 16.67 11.62
N ALA A 112 -8.32 16.14 12.00
CA ALA A 112 -9.50 16.95 12.31
C ALA A 112 -9.26 17.93 13.46
N MET A 113 -8.62 17.49 14.53
CA MET A 113 -8.31 18.33 15.68
C MET A 113 -7.33 19.46 15.34
N ILE A 114 -6.30 19.17 14.53
CA ILE A 114 -5.36 20.20 14.04
C ILE A 114 -6.11 21.20 13.17
N ARG A 115 -6.90 20.72 12.20
CA ARG A 115 -7.68 21.54 11.29
C ARG A 115 -8.65 22.48 12.02
N LEU A 116 -9.31 21.99 13.06
CA LEU A 116 -10.26 22.76 13.88
C LEU A 116 -9.58 23.63 14.95
N GLY A 117 -8.25 23.78 14.92
CA GLY A 117 -7.50 24.68 15.82
C GLY A 117 -7.41 24.19 17.27
N LYS A 118 -7.59 22.88 17.54
CA LYS A 118 -7.48 22.33 18.90
C LYS A 118 -6.02 22.25 19.39
N PHE A 119 -5.05 22.51 18.52
CA PHE A 119 -3.62 22.60 18.79
C PHE A 119 -3.14 24.04 18.63
N LYS A 120 -3.66 24.96 19.42
CA LYS A 120 -3.41 26.42 19.29
C LYS A 120 -1.96 26.81 19.10
N GLN A 121 -1.03 26.17 19.84
CA GLN A 121 0.41 26.48 19.79
C GLN A 121 1.14 25.88 18.58
N LEU A 122 0.52 24.95 17.86
CA LEU A 122 1.07 24.33 16.66
C LEU A 122 0.90 25.22 15.42
N GLY A 123 -0.07 26.13 15.44
CA GLY A 123 -0.51 26.85 14.25
C GLY A 123 -1.35 25.96 13.33
N ARG A 124 -1.24 26.21 12.04
CA ARG A 124 -1.97 25.46 11.01
C ARG A 124 -0.99 24.90 9.98
N PRO A 125 -0.32 23.76 10.29
CA PRO A 125 0.48 23.05 9.30
C PRO A 125 -0.40 22.54 8.17
N MET A 126 0.17 22.35 6.98
CA MET A 126 -0.47 21.61 5.89
C MET A 126 -0.78 20.18 6.34
N LEU A 127 -1.98 19.70 6.02
CA LEU A 127 -2.43 18.34 6.37
C LEU A 127 -2.48 17.45 5.14
N VAL A 128 -1.73 16.37 5.18
CA VAL A 128 -1.64 15.39 4.08
C VAL A 128 -2.19 14.05 4.54
N HIS A 129 -3.02 13.43 3.73
CA HIS A 129 -3.43 12.04 3.90
C HIS A 129 -2.77 11.16 2.86
N PHE A 130 -2.05 10.14 3.30
CA PHE A 130 -1.43 9.16 2.42
C PHE A 130 -2.19 7.84 2.41
N SER A 131 -2.86 7.55 1.31
CA SER A 131 -3.65 6.32 1.13
C SER A 131 -2.79 5.20 0.56
N CYS A 132 -2.46 4.21 1.39
CA CYS A 132 -1.71 3.02 0.99
C CYS A 132 -2.61 1.83 0.64
N GLU A 133 -3.92 1.94 0.91
CA GLU A 133 -4.91 0.88 0.74
C GLU A 133 -6.28 1.46 0.38
N ARG A 134 -7.16 0.63 -0.14
CA ARG A 134 -8.57 0.98 -0.35
C ARG A 134 -9.42 0.49 0.82
N MET A 135 -10.07 1.41 1.50
CA MET A 135 -11.00 1.10 2.60
C MET A 135 -12.23 0.34 2.09
N ASP A 136 -12.73 0.68 0.88
CA ASP A 136 -13.91 0.03 0.32
C ASP A 136 -13.65 -1.45 -0.02
N ASP A 137 -12.44 -1.81 -0.45
CA ASP A 137 -12.04 -3.18 -0.68
C ASP A 137 -11.80 -3.94 0.64
N ASN A 138 -11.13 -3.30 1.61
CA ASN A 138 -10.85 -3.90 2.91
C ASN A 138 -12.15 -4.21 3.67
N ILE A 139 -13.04 -3.23 3.84
CA ILE A 139 -14.31 -3.44 4.56
C ILE A 139 -15.16 -4.50 3.85
N SER A 140 -15.21 -4.50 2.51
CA SER A 140 -15.98 -5.51 1.78
C SER A 140 -15.39 -6.93 1.88
N SER A 141 -14.10 -7.06 2.19
CA SER A 141 -13.44 -8.37 2.34
C SER A 141 -13.59 -8.96 3.74
N PHE A 142 -13.69 -8.12 4.77
CA PHE A 142 -13.75 -8.53 6.17
C PHE A 142 -15.16 -8.46 6.79
N MET A 143 -16.07 -7.67 6.21
CA MET A 143 -17.44 -7.51 6.68
C MET A 143 -18.43 -8.11 5.68
N THR A 144 -19.52 -8.64 6.16
CA THR A 144 -20.58 -9.26 5.34
C THR A 144 -21.17 -8.28 4.32
N GLY A 145 -21.15 -8.67 3.04
CA GLY A 145 -22.05 -8.13 2.03
C GLY A 145 -21.53 -6.95 1.19
N GLY A 146 -20.53 -7.21 0.38
CA GLY A 146 -20.17 -6.50 -0.87
C GLY A 146 -20.50 -5.01 -0.99
N ASN A 147 -21.71 -4.68 -1.34
CA ASN A 147 -22.15 -3.30 -1.60
C ASN A 147 -22.34 -2.44 -0.36
N THR A 148 -22.72 -3.03 0.78
CA THR A 148 -22.95 -2.29 2.04
C THR A 148 -21.61 -1.82 2.64
N GLY A 149 -20.59 -2.68 2.63
CA GLY A 149 -19.25 -2.33 3.08
C GLY A 149 -18.63 -1.21 2.22
N LYS A 150 -18.78 -1.30 0.91
CA LYS A 150 -18.33 -0.24 -0.03
C LYS A 150 -19.05 1.08 0.21
N TRP A 151 -20.34 1.04 0.45
CA TRP A 151 -21.12 2.25 0.76
C TRP A 151 -20.66 2.89 2.08
N LEU A 152 -20.40 2.10 3.12
CA LEU A 152 -19.90 2.57 4.41
C LEU A 152 -18.53 3.24 4.25
N ALA A 153 -17.57 2.57 3.60
CA ALA A 153 -16.24 3.09 3.34
C ALA A 153 -16.28 4.42 2.58
N ARG A 154 -17.01 4.49 1.49
CA ARG A 154 -17.19 5.72 0.70
C ARG A 154 -17.85 6.83 1.52
N THR A 155 -18.77 6.47 2.42
CA THR A 155 -19.39 7.45 3.31
C THR A 155 -18.36 8.04 4.30
N VAL A 156 -17.52 7.21 4.89
CA VAL A 156 -16.45 7.66 5.79
C VAL A 156 -15.45 8.54 5.04
N ILE A 157 -14.97 8.10 3.89
CA ILE A 157 -14.00 8.87 3.08
C ILE A 157 -14.59 10.22 2.67
N GLY A 158 -15.77 10.23 2.08
CA GLY A 158 -16.40 11.46 1.58
C GLY A 158 -16.75 12.48 2.67
N LYS A 159 -17.11 12.01 3.87
CA LYS A 159 -17.58 12.88 4.97
C LYS A 159 -16.50 13.26 5.98
N TYR A 160 -15.46 12.45 6.12
CA TYR A 160 -14.43 12.67 7.13
C TYR A 160 -13.04 12.81 6.51
N THR A 161 -12.58 11.86 5.70
CA THR A 161 -11.21 11.92 5.19
C THR A 161 -11.00 13.09 4.23
N LEU A 162 -11.85 13.24 3.22
CA LEU A 162 -11.70 14.29 2.21
C LEU A 162 -11.79 15.72 2.74
N PRO A 163 -12.70 16.06 3.68
CA PRO A 163 -12.77 17.42 4.21
C PRO A 163 -11.70 17.75 5.27
N ILE A 164 -11.10 16.74 5.91
CA ILE A 164 -10.12 16.95 6.99
C ILE A 164 -8.75 17.33 6.43
N PHE A 165 -8.28 16.66 5.40
CA PHE A 165 -6.93 16.86 4.88
C PHE A 165 -6.90 17.88 3.73
N ASP A 166 -5.82 18.62 3.61
CA ASP A 166 -5.62 19.58 2.53
C ASP A 166 -5.33 18.86 1.23
N PHE A 167 -4.48 17.84 1.30
CA PHE A 167 -4.08 17.03 0.16
C PHE A 167 -4.20 15.53 0.46
N HIS A 168 -4.32 14.77 -0.61
CA HIS A 168 -4.37 13.31 -0.57
C HIS A 168 -3.34 12.74 -1.54
N ILE A 169 -2.54 11.79 -1.08
CA ILE A 169 -1.63 11.02 -1.91
C ILE A 169 -2.15 9.59 -2.00
N ALA A 170 -2.20 9.04 -3.19
CA ALA A 170 -2.48 7.64 -3.47
C ALA A 170 -1.26 6.97 -4.10
N ASN A 171 -1.06 5.69 -3.88
CA ASN A 171 0.08 4.96 -4.45
C ASN A 171 -0.18 4.43 -5.87
N SER A 172 -1.41 4.56 -6.38
CA SER A 172 -1.80 4.22 -7.75
C SER A 172 -3.07 4.95 -8.17
N PRO A 173 -3.39 5.02 -9.49
CA PRO A 173 -4.68 5.50 -9.96
C PRO A 173 -5.86 4.69 -9.41
N TYR A 174 -5.70 3.38 -9.24
CA TYR A 174 -6.67 2.50 -8.61
C TYR A 174 -7.01 2.93 -7.18
N THR A 175 -6.00 3.29 -6.39
CA THR A 175 -6.22 3.78 -5.01
C THR A 175 -6.82 5.18 -5.01
N ALA A 176 -6.42 6.06 -5.94
CA ALA A 176 -6.98 7.41 -6.07
C ALA A 176 -8.46 7.40 -6.46
N GLU A 177 -8.89 6.42 -7.26
CA GLU A 177 -10.29 6.25 -7.69
C GLU A 177 -11.25 6.15 -6.49
N GLU A 178 -10.82 5.59 -5.37
CA GLU A 178 -11.64 5.50 -4.14
C GLU A 178 -12.12 6.88 -3.67
N PHE A 179 -11.27 7.91 -3.76
CA PHE A 179 -11.61 9.27 -3.37
C PHE A 179 -12.70 9.87 -4.27
N TYR A 180 -12.60 9.67 -5.57
CA TYR A 180 -13.61 10.13 -6.52
C TYR A 180 -14.93 9.39 -6.34
N LYS A 181 -14.89 8.06 -6.20
CA LYS A 181 -16.08 7.23 -5.91
C LYS A 181 -16.76 7.58 -4.60
N ALA A 182 -16.02 8.11 -3.62
CA ALA A 182 -16.58 8.53 -2.33
C ALA A 182 -17.52 9.76 -2.46
N VAL A 183 -17.39 10.56 -3.51
CA VAL A 183 -18.18 11.77 -3.75
C VAL A 183 -19.11 11.66 -4.96
N GLU A 184 -19.08 10.57 -5.72
CA GLU A 184 -19.97 10.33 -6.84
C GLU A 184 -21.47 10.40 -6.44
N LYS A 185 -22.31 10.81 -7.38
CA LYS A 185 -23.76 10.92 -7.19
C LYS A 185 -24.38 9.56 -6.85
N SER A 186 -25.10 9.48 -5.75
CA SER A 186 -25.84 8.28 -5.34
C SER A 186 -27.26 8.28 -5.91
N LYS A 187 -28.00 7.15 -5.74
CA LYS A 187 -29.42 7.04 -6.11
C LYS A 187 -30.32 8.13 -5.47
N ASN A 188 -29.87 8.80 -4.39
CA ASN A 188 -30.56 9.94 -3.77
C ASN A 188 -29.63 11.16 -3.69
N PRO A 189 -29.41 11.87 -4.81
CA PRO A 189 -28.38 12.90 -4.91
C PRO A 189 -28.61 14.07 -3.97
N ARG A 190 -29.84 14.56 -3.78
CA ARG A 190 -30.15 15.72 -2.93
C ARG A 190 -29.81 15.49 -1.45
N ARG A 191 -30.16 14.31 -0.90
CA ARG A 191 -29.90 13.99 0.51
C ARG A 191 -28.40 13.82 0.76
N ARG A 192 -27.69 13.19 -0.18
CA ARG A 192 -26.24 13.01 -0.10
C ARG A 192 -25.49 14.32 -0.21
N GLU A 193 -25.85 15.17 -1.15
CA GLU A 193 -25.26 16.49 -1.33
C GLU A 193 -25.44 17.36 -0.09
N LYS A 194 -26.63 17.41 0.48
CA LYS A 194 -26.91 18.15 1.72
C LYS A 194 -26.03 17.66 2.89
N PHE A 195 -25.83 16.35 2.98
CA PHE A 195 -25.03 15.76 4.04
C PHE A 195 -23.53 15.98 3.83
N LEU A 196 -23.03 15.91 2.61
CA LEU A 196 -21.63 16.21 2.28
C LEU A 196 -21.36 17.70 2.56
N ASN A 197 -22.19 18.59 2.09
CA ASN A 197 -22.07 20.03 2.35
C ASN A 197 -22.01 20.34 3.85
N TRP A 198 -22.88 19.71 4.65
CA TRP A 198 -22.85 19.87 6.11
C TRP A 198 -21.51 19.40 6.70
N SER A 199 -21.05 18.22 6.38
CA SER A 199 -19.78 17.66 6.88
C SER A 199 -18.57 18.52 6.48
N TRP A 200 -18.50 18.93 5.22
CA TRP A 200 -17.41 19.76 4.72
C TRP A 200 -17.38 21.14 5.38
N ARG A 201 -18.56 21.70 5.66
CA ARG A 201 -18.70 22.95 6.40
C ARG A 201 -18.23 22.80 7.86
N VAL A 202 -18.63 21.71 8.53
CA VAL A 202 -18.22 21.41 9.93
C VAL A 202 -16.70 21.27 10.04
N PHE A 203 -16.06 20.56 9.12
CA PHE A 203 -14.61 20.40 9.11
C PHE A 203 -13.86 21.58 8.48
N LYS A 204 -14.55 22.59 7.98
CA LYS A 204 -13.91 23.72 7.29
C LYS A 204 -13.02 23.24 6.13
N ALA A 205 -13.57 22.38 5.28
CA ALA A 205 -12.85 21.75 4.18
C ALA A 205 -12.20 22.78 3.25
N PRO A 206 -11.09 22.45 2.59
CA PRO A 206 -10.47 23.33 1.59
C PRO A 206 -11.45 23.72 0.48
N ARG A 207 -11.37 24.98 0.05
CA ARG A 207 -12.14 25.54 -1.08
C ARG A 207 -11.40 25.39 -2.41
N VAL A 208 -10.72 24.28 -2.57
CA VAL A 208 -9.94 23.89 -3.77
C VAL A 208 -10.57 22.64 -4.36
N ALA A 209 -10.62 22.56 -5.69
CA ALA A 209 -11.22 21.43 -6.39
C ALA A 209 -10.54 20.12 -6.00
N LEU A 210 -11.32 19.04 -5.83
CA LEU A 210 -10.81 17.77 -5.34
C LEU A 210 -9.69 17.23 -6.23
N ARG A 211 -9.81 17.37 -7.55
CA ARG A 211 -8.80 16.95 -8.53
C ARG A 211 -7.43 17.62 -8.34
N GLU A 212 -7.41 18.85 -7.79
CA GLU A 212 -6.16 19.59 -7.53
C GLU A 212 -5.49 19.15 -6.21
N ARG A 213 -6.22 18.42 -5.37
CA ARG A 213 -5.79 17.98 -4.04
C ARG A 213 -5.42 16.50 -3.97
N ILE A 214 -5.59 15.75 -5.08
CA ILE A 214 -5.27 14.31 -5.15
C ILE A 214 -4.07 14.11 -6.06
N TYR A 215 -3.03 13.51 -5.50
CA TYR A 215 -1.79 13.17 -6.19
C TYR A 215 -1.57 11.67 -6.21
N VAL A 216 -0.94 11.16 -7.28
CA VAL A 216 -0.56 9.75 -7.39
C VAL A 216 0.96 9.65 -7.32
N CYS A 217 1.47 8.98 -6.29
CA CYS A 217 2.89 8.73 -6.07
C CYS A 217 3.13 7.22 -5.98
N PRO A 218 3.51 6.58 -7.10
CA PRO A 218 3.82 5.15 -7.14
C PRO A 218 4.96 4.77 -6.20
N ARG A 219 4.95 3.54 -5.71
CA ARG A 219 6.03 2.95 -4.92
C ARG A 219 7.16 2.48 -5.82
N GLY A 220 8.24 2.00 -5.22
CA GLY A 220 9.40 1.50 -5.92
C GLY A 220 9.81 0.10 -5.49
N VAL A 221 10.90 -0.38 -6.09
CA VAL A 221 11.58 -1.62 -5.78
C VAL A 221 13.07 -1.36 -5.53
N SER A 222 13.71 -2.19 -4.70
CA SER A 222 15.16 -2.19 -4.55
C SER A 222 15.78 -3.06 -5.64
N SER A 223 16.29 -2.44 -6.70
CA SER A 223 16.97 -3.15 -7.79
C SER A 223 18.35 -3.70 -7.41
N GLU A 224 18.92 -3.28 -6.29
CA GLU A 224 20.15 -3.85 -5.73
C GLU A 224 19.87 -5.20 -5.06
N LEU A 225 18.75 -5.29 -4.35
CA LEU A 225 18.33 -6.50 -3.66
C LEU A 225 17.66 -7.49 -4.60
N PHE A 226 16.70 -7.02 -5.40
CA PHE A 226 15.96 -7.83 -6.37
C PHE A 226 16.60 -7.66 -7.74
N SER A 227 17.44 -8.63 -8.13
CA SER A 227 18.24 -8.58 -9.36
C SER A 227 18.34 -9.96 -10.00
N PRO A 228 18.39 -10.05 -11.35
CA PRO A 228 18.70 -11.28 -12.06
C PRO A 228 20.07 -11.86 -11.70
N ASP A 229 21.01 -11.04 -11.20
CA ASP A 229 22.36 -11.45 -10.80
C ASP A 229 22.37 -12.45 -9.65
N ARG A 230 21.25 -12.56 -8.90
CA ARG A 230 21.05 -13.60 -7.87
C ARG A 230 20.71 -14.98 -8.44
N LYS A 231 20.51 -15.09 -9.74
CA LYS A 231 20.22 -16.38 -10.39
C LYS A 231 21.47 -17.28 -10.33
N SER A 232 21.33 -18.43 -9.69
CA SER A 232 22.44 -19.37 -9.49
C SER A 232 21.93 -20.82 -9.47
N VAL A 233 22.66 -21.71 -10.12
CA VAL A 233 22.35 -23.15 -10.12
C VAL A 233 22.39 -23.72 -8.68
N ALA A 234 23.35 -23.27 -7.88
CA ALA A 234 23.47 -23.70 -6.48
C ALA A 234 22.29 -23.22 -5.63
N VAL A 235 21.95 -21.93 -5.72
CA VAL A 235 20.80 -21.35 -4.99
C VAL A 235 19.48 -21.98 -5.44
N ARG A 236 19.31 -22.22 -6.76
CA ARG A 236 18.12 -22.88 -7.28
C ARG A 236 17.97 -24.30 -6.73
N ARG A 237 19.07 -25.06 -6.62
CA ARG A 237 19.06 -26.38 -6.02
C ARG A 237 18.71 -26.32 -4.53
N GLU A 238 19.36 -25.45 -3.76
CA GLU A 238 19.06 -25.26 -2.34
C GLU A 238 17.58 -24.85 -2.09
N MET A 239 17.04 -23.94 -2.90
CA MET A 239 15.62 -23.56 -2.88
C MET A 239 14.72 -24.78 -3.07
N ARG A 240 15.04 -25.66 -4.03
CA ARG A 240 14.27 -26.86 -4.33
C ARG A 240 14.37 -27.91 -3.22
N GLU A 241 15.56 -28.12 -2.68
CA GLU A 241 15.79 -29.01 -1.55
C GLU A 241 15.00 -28.55 -0.31
N ARG A 242 15.08 -27.26 0.02
CA ARG A 242 14.32 -26.66 1.15
C ARG A 242 12.81 -26.79 0.95
N ALA A 243 12.32 -26.57 -0.25
CA ALA A 243 10.91 -26.72 -0.59
C ALA A 243 10.50 -28.19 -0.82
N LYS A 244 11.45 -29.13 -0.82
CA LYS A 244 11.23 -30.56 -1.10
C LYS A 244 10.48 -30.82 -2.42
N ILE A 245 10.85 -30.07 -3.46
CA ILE A 245 10.27 -30.20 -4.80
C ILE A 245 11.26 -30.90 -5.76
N PRO A 246 10.73 -31.69 -6.74
CA PRO A 246 11.59 -32.38 -7.72
C PRO A 246 12.41 -31.39 -8.55
N GLU A 247 13.62 -31.80 -8.92
CA GLU A 247 14.55 -30.97 -9.70
C GLU A 247 13.97 -30.54 -11.05
N ASN A 248 13.25 -31.44 -11.72
CA ASN A 248 12.63 -31.20 -13.04
C ASN A 248 11.23 -30.55 -12.97
N SER A 249 10.74 -30.18 -11.77
CA SER A 249 9.46 -29.52 -11.66
C SER A 249 9.55 -28.05 -12.06
N ILE A 250 8.45 -27.47 -12.52
CA ILE A 250 8.32 -26.03 -12.75
C ILE A 250 7.96 -25.38 -11.40
N ALA A 251 8.87 -24.53 -10.89
CA ALA A 251 8.73 -23.86 -9.62
C ALA A 251 7.98 -22.52 -9.79
N LEU A 252 6.73 -22.48 -9.38
CA LEU A 252 5.95 -21.27 -9.26
C LEU A 252 6.21 -20.62 -7.90
N LEU A 253 6.25 -19.30 -7.81
CA LEU A 253 6.43 -18.55 -6.56
C LEU A 253 5.24 -17.62 -6.32
N TYR A 254 4.68 -17.67 -5.13
CA TYR A 254 3.84 -16.63 -4.54
C TYR A 254 4.57 -16.03 -3.33
N ALA A 255 4.61 -14.71 -3.25
CA ALA A 255 5.16 -14.00 -2.09
C ALA A 255 4.16 -12.98 -1.58
N GLY A 256 3.79 -13.10 -0.30
CA GLY A 256 2.87 -12.17 0.33
C GLY A 256 2.10 -12.77 1.50
N ARG A 257 1.26 -11.93 2.12
CA ARG A 257 0.41 -12.35 3.24
C ARG A 257 -0.64 -13.36 2.79
N ILE A 258 -0.83 -14.41 3.58
CA ILE A 258 -1.86 -15.43 3.33
C ILE A 258 -3.17 -14.97 4.00
N SER A 259 -3.97 -14.19 3.28
CA SER A 259 -5.16 -13.53 3.81
C SER A 259 -6.26 -13.34 2.76
N PRO A 260 -7.54 -13.16 3.16
CA PRO A 260 -8.67 -13.08 2.23
C PRO A 260 -8.55 -11.98 1.18
N GLU A 261 -8.02 -10.82 1.56
CA GLU A 261 -7.84 -9.68 0.66
C GLU A 261 -6.79 -9.92 -0.44
N LYS A 262 -5.93 -10.92 -0.26
CA LYS A 262 -4.92 -11.32 -1.25
C LYS A 262 -5.41 -12.36 -2.26
N ASN A 263 -6.71 -12.72 -2.20
CA ASN A 263 -7.34 -13.67 -3.12
C ASN A 263 -6.62 -15.03 -3.22
N ILE A 264 -6.08 -15.51 -2.10
CA ILE A 264 -5.28 -16.75 -2.05
C ILE A 264 -6.08 -18.00 -2.40
N ARG A 265 -7.42 -17.92 -2.45
CA ARG A 265 -8.29 -19.02 -2.92
C ARG A 265 -7.98 -19.41 -4.36
N LEU A 266 -7.50 -18.49 -5.16
CA LEU A 266 -7.10 -18.75 -6.55
C LEU A 266 -5.89 -19.69 -6.66
N LEU A 267 -5.03 -19.77 -5.60
CA LEU A 267 -3.83 -20.62 -5.63
C LEU A 267 -4.17 -22.11 -5.80
N PRO A 268 -5.00 -22.76 -4.96
CA PRO A 268 -5.40 -24.14 -5.18
C PRO A 268 -6.25 -24.31 -6.46
N ASP A 269 -7.01 -23.29 -6.91
CA ASP A 269 -7.85 -23.41 -8.10
C ASP A 269 -7.03 -23.66 -9.38
N PHE A 270 -6.04 -22.79 -9.67
CA PHE A 270 -5.20 -23.03 -10.84
C PHE A 270 -4.23 -24.21 -10.67
N MET A 271 -3.78 -24.48 -9.43
CA MET A 271 -2.90 -25.63 -9.17
C MET A 271 -3.59 -26.97 -9.40
N GLU A 272 -4.90 -27.08 -9.12
CA GLU A 272 -5.69 -28.28 -9.42
C GLU A 272 -5.80 -28.53 -10.93
N ILE A 273 -5.86 -27.48 -11.74
CA ILE A 273 -5.86 -27.58 -13.19
C ILE A 273 -4.46 -27.97 -13.71
N LEU A 274 -3.40 -27.34 -13.16
CA LEU A 274 -2.02 -27.66 -13.52
C LEU A 274 -1.57 -29.05 -13.07
N ALA A 275 -2.13 -29.58 -11.98
CA ALA A 275 -1.82 -30.91 -11.50
C ALA A 275 -2.27 -32.04 -12.45
N LYS A 276 -3.20 -31.74 -13.36
CA LYS A 276 -3.68 -32.67 -14.40
C LYS A 276 -2.82 -32.63 -15.68
N ASP A 277 -1.80 -31.77 -15.73
CA ASP A 277 -0.89 -31.68 -16.87
C ASP A 277 0.00 -32.94 -16.97
N ALA A 278 -0.04 -33.62 -18.11
CA ALA A 278 0.73 -34.83 -18.31
C ALA A 278 2.19 -34.60 -18.71
N LYS A 279 2.52 -33.36 -19.13
CA LYS A 279 3.87 -33.01 -19.64
C LYS A 279 4.77 -32.44 -18.54
N ASN A 280 4.19 -31.64 -17.61
CA ASN A 280 4.94 -30.86 -16.67
C ASN A 280 4.49 -31.11 -15.24
N ASP A 281 5.43 -31.18 -14.30
CA ASP A 281 5.16 -31.17 -12.86
C ASP A 281 5.28 -29.75 -12.31
N TYR A 282 4.16 -29.11 -12.01
CA TYR A 282 4.12 -27.78 -11.43
C TYR A 282 4.11 -27.84 -9.89
N ARG A 283 4.93 -27.02 -9.25
CA ARG A 283 5.02 -26.87 -7.79
C ARG A 283 4.95 -25.40 -7.42
N LEU A 284 4.04 -25.06 -6.52
CA LEU A 284 3.87 -23.69 -6.04
C LEU A 284 4.53 -23.53 -4.66
N ILE A 285 5.53 -22.68 -4.59
CA ILE A 285 6.16 -22.24 -3.35
C ILE A 285 5.44 -20.99 -2.87
N VAL A 286 4.95 -21.02 -1.62
CA VAL A 286 4.27 -19.93 -0.96
C VAL A 286 5.17 -19.36 0.14
N ALA A 287 5.74 -18.17 -0.13
CA ALA A 287 6.56 -17.40 0.80
C ALA A 287 5.70 -16.37 1.51
N GLY A 288 5.36 -16.61 2.76
CA GLY A 288 4.54 -15.74 3.58
C GLY A 288 3.73 -16.48 4.62
N ASP A 289 3.06 -15.71 5.45
CA ASP A 289 2.20 -16.22 6.51
C ASP A 289 0.96 -15.34 6.66
N GLY A 290 -0.06 -15.81 7.35
CA GLY A 290 -1.27 -15.04 7.59
C GLY A 290 -2.44 -15.82 8.16
N PRO A 291 -3.59 -15.15 8.36
CA PRO A 291 -4.74 -15.76 9.04
C PRO A 291 -5.40 -16.92 8.27
N GLN A 292 -5.04 -17.10 6.99
CA GLN A 292 -5.54 -18.23 6.18
C GLN A 292 -4.47 -19.29 5.89
N SER A 293 -3.34 -19.32 6.62
CA SER A 293 -2.29 -20.33 6.43
C SER A 293 -2.80 -21.74 6.65
N ASP A 294 -3.55 -21.98 7.73
CA ASP A 294 -4.16 -23.30 8.03
C ASP A 294 -5.20 -23.68 6.97
N TRP A 295 -6.06 -22.75 6.58
CA TRP A 295 -7.02 -22.99 5.50
C TRP A 295 -6.33 -23.41 4.20
N LEU A 296 -5.26 -22.72 3.79
CA LEU A 296 -4.52 -23.06 2.57
C LEU A 296 -3.85 -24.44 2.68
N LYS A 297 -3.34 -24.79 3.87
CA LYS A 297 -2.77 -26.11 4.14
C LYS A 297 -3.81 -27.22 3.98
N ASP A 298 -5.00 -27.03 4.56
CA ASP A 298 -6.09 -28.00 4.49
C ASP A 298 -6.62 -28.18 3.06
N GLU A 299 -6.83 -27.08 2.32
CA GLU A 299 -7.25 -27.11 0.92
C GLU A 299 -6.21 -27.78 0.03
N THR A 300 -4.92 -27.50 0.25
CA THR A 300 -3.83 -28.16 -0.46
C THR A 300 -3.84 -29.66 -0.24
N ALA A 301 -3.96 -30.11 1.01
CA ALA A 301 -3.96 -31.53 1.33
C ALA A 301 -5.13 -32.30 0.68
N LYS A 302 -6.29 -31.64 0.54
CA LYS A 302 -7.49 -32.22 -0.07
C LYS A 302 -7.46 -32.25 -1.59
N ARG A 303 -7.02 -31.15 -2.22
CA ARG A 303 -7.21 -30.92 -3.66
C ARG A 303 -5.94 -31.23 -4.48
N VAL A 304 -4.77 -30.86 -3.94
CA VAL A 304 -3.47 -30.91 -4.66
C VAL A 304 -2.33 -31.33 -3.74
N PRO A 305 -2.40 -32.53 -3.13
CA PRO A 305 -1.42 -32.97 -2.14
C PRO A 305 0.02 -32.89 -2.67
N GLY A 306 0.90 -32.21 -1.93
CA GLY A 306 2.31 -32.03 -2.25
C GLY A 306 2.60 -31.06 -3.41
N LYS A 307 1.59 -30.35 -3.97
CA LYS A 307 1.80 -29.41 -5.08
C LYS A 307 1.96 -27.96 -4.63
N ILE A 308 1.48 -27.58 -3.44
CA ILE A 308 1.65 -26.25 -2.84
C ILE A 308 2.45 -26.41 -1.55
N ILE A 309 3.56 -25.70 -1.44
CA ILE A 309 4.51 -25.78 -0.34
C ILE A 309 4.56 -24.45 0.37
N GLN A 310 4.09 -24.38 1.62
CA GLN A 310 4.16 -23.20 2.45
C GLN A 310 5.48 -23.17 3.22
N LEU A 311 6.29 -22.13 3.03
CA LEU A 311 7.58 -21.93 3.71
C LEU A 311 7.48 -20.99 4.93
N GLY A 312 6.32 -20.36 5.15
CA GLY A 312 6.21 -19.32 6.14
C GLY A 312 6.89 -18.02 5.71
N HIS A 313 7.16 -17.15 6.68
CA HIS A 313 7.85 -15.88 6.42
C HIS A 313 9.31 -16.12 6.08
N LEU A 314 9.77 -15.53 4.99
CA LEU A 314 11.18 -15.48 4.58
C LEU A 314 11.72 -14.06 4.83
N ASP A 315 12.99 -13.96 5.22
CA ASP A 315 13.68 -12.68 5.22
C ASP A 315 13.88 -12.16 3.79
N LYS A 316 14.21 -10.87 3.66
CA LYS A 316 14.27 -10.21 2.36
C LYS A 316 15.35 -10.76 1.44
N GLU A 317 16.51 -11.16 1.99
CA GLU A 317 17.63 -11.68 1.21
C GLU A 317 17.26 -13.03 0.62
N LEU A 318 16.78 -13.94 1.46
CA LEU A 318 16.34 -15.26 1.03
C LEU A 318 15.14 -15.16 0.06
N LEU A 319 14.22 -14.24 0.29
CA LEU A 319 13.10 -14.01 -0.62
C LEU A 319 13.57 -13.52 -2.00
N ALA A 320 14.58 -12.64 -2.05
CA ALA A 320 15.18 -12.19 -3.31
C ALA A 320 15.83 -13.34 -4.09
N ASP A 321 16.47 -14.27 -3.38
CA ASP A 321 16.99 -15.49 -3.98
C ASP A 321 15.88 -16.38 -4.58
N TYR A 322 14.75 -16.51 -3.88
CA TYR A 322 13.60 -17.25 -4.40
C TYR A 322 12.98 -16.59 -5.64
N TYR A 323 12.88 -15.26 -5.66
CA TYR A 323 12.42 -14.55 -6.85
C TYR A 323 13.31 -14.84 -8.06
N ALA A 324 14.63 -14.67 -7.93
CA ALA A 324 15.55 -14.83 -9.06
C ALA A 324 15.65 -16.28 -9.58
N ASN A 325 15.30 -17.27 -8.76
CA ASN A 325 15.49 -18.70 -9.06
C ASN A 325 14.18 -19.48 -9.28
N ALA A 326 13.01 -18.86 -9.14
CA ALA A 326 11.73 -19.40 -9.56
C ALA A 326 11.58 -19.39 -11.10
N ASP A 327 10.68 -20.21 -11.62
CA ASP A 327 10.38 -20.23 -13.05
C ASP A 327 9.32 -19.21 -13.44
N ILE A 328 8.31 -19.01 -12.58
CA ILE A 328 7.23 -18.02 -12.77
C ILE A 328 6.83 -17.49 -11.40
N PHE A 329 6.63 -16.18 -11.29
CA PHE A 329 5.94 -15.55 -10.17
C PHE A 329 4.46 -15.40 -10.45
N VAL A 330 3.61 -15.77 -9.50
CA VAL A 330 2.15 -15.66 -9.60
C VAL A 330 1.59 -14.69 -8.59
N HIS A 331 0.79 -13.72 -9.05
CA HIS A 331 0.14 -12.73 -8.20
C HIS A 331 -1.39 -12.84 -8.33
N PRO A 332 -2.12 -13.41 -7.34
CA PRO A 332 -3.55 -13.71 -7.52
C PRO A 332 -4.49 -12.55 -7.21
N ASN A 333 -4.00 -11.41 -6.69
CA ASN A 333 -4.84 -10.34 -6.13
C ASN A 333 -5.28 -9.27 -7.14
N PRO A 334 -6.57 -9.23 -7.55
CA PRO A 334 -7.09 -8.19 -8.46
C PRO A 334 -7.36 -6.84 -7.77
N ARG A 335 -7.20 -6.76 -6.46
CA ARG A 335 -7.44 -5.55 -5.65
C ARG A 335 -6.18 -5.03 -4.97
N GLU A 336 -5.03 -5.33 -5.55
CA GLU A 336 -3.76 -4.85 -5.03
C GLU A 336 -3.67 -3.32 -5.13
N PRO A 337 -3.38 -2.59 -4.04
CA PRO A 337 -3.29 -1.14 -4.08
C PRO A 337 -2.19 -0.59 -5.00
N PHE A 338 -1.04 -1.26 -5.05
CA PHE A 338 0.06 -0.93 -5.97
C PHE A 338 0.74 -2.19 -6.52
N GLY A 339 1.12 -3.14 -5.64
CA GLY A 339 1.78 -4.38 -6.03
C GLY A 339 3.30 -4.30 -6.03
N ILE A 340 3.91 -4.22 -4.85
CA ILE A 340 5.37 -4.25 -4.73
C ILE A 340 5.91 -5.65 -5.10
N ALA A 341 5.25 -6.72 -4.69
CA ALA A 341 5.70 -8.08 -4.96
C ALA A 341 5.81 -8.44 -6.46
N PRO A 342 4.84 -8.11 -7.34
CA PRO A 342 5.04 -8.26 -8.78
C PRO A 342 6.21 -7.41 -9.31
N LEU A 343 6.42 -6.20 -8.78
CA LEU A 343 7.52 -5.34 -9.20
C LEU A 343 8.89 -5.90 -8.74
N GLU A 344 8.95 -6.55 -7.56
CA GLU A 344 10.12 -7.30 -7.09
C GLU A 344 10.44 -8.49 -8.01
N ALA A 345 9.41 -9.22 -8.45
CA ALA A 345 9.54 -10.28 -9.43
C ALA A 345 10.09 -9.77 -10.77
N MET A 346 9.54 -8.66 -11.28
CA MET A 346 10.03 -8.01 -12.49
C MET A 346 11.51 -7.59 -12.37
N ALA A 347 11.89 -7.02 -11.23
CA ALA A 347 13.27 -6.62 -10.95
C ALA A 347 14.23 -7.81 -10.88
N SER A 348 13.74 -8.98 -10.43
CA SER A 348 14.51 -10.23 -10.36
C SER A 348 14.58 -10.98 -11.69
N GLY A 349 13.95 -10.50 -12.75
CA GLY A 349 13.96 -11.11 -14.08
C GLY A 349 13.18 -12.42 -14.15
N VAL A 350 12.19 -12.63 -13.30
CA VAL A 350 11.29 -13.78 -13.38
C VAL A 350 10.00 -13.40 -14.11
N PRO A 351 9.49 -14.27 -15.00
CA PRO A 351 8.19 -14.05 -15.66
C PRO A 351 7.06 -13.92 -14.62
N VAL A 352 6.12 -13.00 -14.85
CA VAL A 352 5.02 -12.72 -13.93
C VAL A 352 3.68 -13.02 -14.59
N VAL A 353 2.80 -13.73 -13.88
CA VAL A 353 1.37 -13.89 -14.22
C VAL A 353 0.54 -13.19 -13.14
N ALA A 354 -0.32 -12.26 -13.54
CA ALA A 354 -1.08 -11.43 -12.64
C ALA A 354 -2.48 -11.08 -13.18
N PRO A 355 -3.41 -10.59 -12.34
CA PRO A 355 -4.71 -10.12 -12.79
C PRO A 355 -4.60 -8.85 -13.64
N ASN A 356 -5.43 -8.75 -14.68
CA ASN A 356 -5.65 -7.50 -15.42
C ASN A 356 -6.54 -6.54 -14.62
N ALA A 357 -6.13 -6.22 -13.40
CA ALA A 357 -6.90 -5.37 -12.47
C ALA A 357 -6.03 -4.82 -11.33
N GLY A 358 -6.53 -3.78 -10.67
CA GLY A 358 -5.91 -3.22 -9.47
C GLY A 358 -4.80 -2.22 -9.74
N GLY A 359 -4.06 -1.91 -8.70
CA GLY A 359 -3.00 -0.89 -8.74
C GLY A 359 -1.76 -1.31 -9.53
N ILE A 360 -1.58 -2.61 -9.81
CA ILE A 360 -0.48 -3.09 -10.66
C ILE A 360 -0.55 -2.49 -12.06
N LEU A 361 -1.74 -2.15 -12.57
CA LEU A 361 -1.92 -1.53 -13.89
C LEU A 361 -1.31 -0.12 -14.00
N SER A 362 -0.79 0.44 -12.91
CA SER A 362 0.00 1.66 -12.95
C SER A 362 1.39 1.49 -13.57
N TYR A 363 1.89 0.26 -13.69
CA TYR A 363 3.18 -0.08 -14.30
C TYR A 363 3.13 -1.35 -15.16
N ALA A 364 2.08 -2.18 -15.00
CA ALA A 364 1.93 -3.46 -15.68
C ALA A 364 1.11 -3.32 -16.95
N THR A 365 1.62 -3.89 -18.05
CA THR A 365 0.94 -4.09 -19.32
C THR A 365 1.18 -5.53 -19.79
N ASP A 366 0.43 -6.02 -20.80
CA ASP A 366 0.66 -7.38 -21.31
C ASP A 366 2.02 -7.55 -22.04
N GLU A 367 2.73 -6.42 -22.28
CA GLU A 367 4.08 -6.41 -22.83
C GLU A 367 5.17 -6.73 -21.79
N ASN A 368 4.91 -6.50 -20.49
CA ASN A 368 5.88 -6.71 -19.42
C ASN A 368 5.42 -7.71 -18.34
N ILE A 369 4.12 -7.98 -18.22
CA ILE A 369 3.51 -8.99 -17.35
C ILE A 369 2.42 -9.72 -18.13
N ARG A 370 2.27 -11.04 -17.93
CA ARG A 370 1.12 -11.74 -18.49
C ARG A 370 -0.13 -11.44 -17.66
N LEU A 371 -1.00 -10.58 -18.17
CA LEU A 371 -2.21 -10.11 -17.51
C LEU A 371 -3.42 -10.95 -17.92
N VAL A 372 -4.19 -11.45 -16.94
CA VAL A 372 -5.36 -12.30 -17.20
C VAL A 372 -6.50 -12.01 -16.21
N GLU A 373 -7.71 -12.44 -16.54
CA GLU A 373 -8.80 -12.46 -15.56
C GLU A 373 -8.48 -13.42 -14.42
N PRO A 374 -8.81 -13.08 -13.15
CA PRO A 374 -8.41 -13.83 -11.97
C PRO A 374 -9.27 -15.09 -11.75
N THR A 375 -9.22 -16.02 -12.68
CA THR A 375 -9.84 -17.36 -12.60
C THR A 375 -8.77 -18.45 -12.65
N GLY A 376 -9.09 -19.64 -12.09
CA GLY A 376 -8.18 -20.78 -12.12
C GLY A 376 -7.78 -21.19 -13.53
N GLU A 377 -8.75 -21.20 -14.47
CA GLU A 377 -8.56 -21.56 -15.88
C GLU A 377 -7.60 -20.60 -16.57
N ASN A 378 -7.80 -19.28 -16.41
CA ASN A 378 -6.98 -18.28 -17.07
C ASN A 378 -5.56 -18.24 -16.52
N PHE A 379 -5.40 -18.38 -15.19
CA PHE A 379 -4.06 -18.48 -14.59
C PHE A 379 -3.32 -19.73 -15.05
N ALA A 380 -3.98 -20.90 -15.03
CA ALA A 380 -3.38 -22.14 -15.52
C ALA A 380 -2.98 -22.05 -17.00
N ALA A 381 -3.83 -21.47 -17.84
CA ALA A 381 -3.53 -21.26 -19.26
C ALA A 381 -2.33 -20.31 -19.45
N ALA A 382 -2.31 -19.18 -18.75
CA ALA A 382 -1.21 -18.20 -18.82
C ALA A 382 0.13 -18.78 -18.33
N ILE A 383 0.12 -19.59 -17.28
CA ILE A 383 1.30 -20.28 -16.78
C ILE A 383 1.85 -21.25 -17.83
N ARG A 384 0.99 -22.07 -18.46
CA ARG A 384 1.40 -22.97 -19.58
C ARG A 384 1.95 -22.17 -20.75
N GLU A 385 1.24 -21.15 -21.21
CA GLU A 385 1.67 -20.27 -22.31
C GLU A 385 3.06 -19.66 -22.04
N THR A 386 3.34 -19.23 -20.81
CA THR A 386 4.62 -18.66 -20.41
C THR A 386 5.76 -19.67 -20.55
N ILE A 387 5.52 -20.94 -20.26
CA ILE A 387 6.51 -22.02 -20.41
C ILE A 387 6.67 -22.47 -21.85
N GLU A 388 5.56 -22.58 -22.61
CA GLU A 388 5.53 -23.08 -23.98
C GLU A 388 6.06 -22.06 -25.01
N ASN A 389 6.07 -20.76 -24.67
CA ASN A 389 6.52 -19.68 -25.54
C ASN A 389 7.75 -18.93 -24.99
N PRO A 390 8.92 -19.59 -24.87
CA PRO A 390 10.09 -19.01 -24.20
C PRO A 390 10.61 -17.74 -24.89
N ALA A 391 10.51 -17.62 -26.22
CA ALA A 391 10.95 -16.43 -26.93
C ALA A 391 10.11 -15.18 -26.58
N GLN A 392 8.77 -15.32 -26.57
CA GLN A 392 7.88 -14.26 -26.18
C GLN A 392 8.04 -13.90 -24.69
N THR A 393 8.21 -14.92 -23.85
CA THR A 393 8.44 -14.76 -22.41
C THR A 393 9.74 -13.98 -22.15
N ALA A 394 10.82 -14.25 -22.88
CA ALA A 394 12.09 -13.51 -22.76
C ALA A 394 11.94 -12.02 -23.10
N VAL A 395 11.20 -11.68 -24.16
CA VAL A 395 10.88 -10.28 -24.51
C VAL A 395 10.11 -9.61 -23.37
N ARG A 396 9.09 -10.29 -22.84
CA ARG A 396 8.26 -9.77 -21.74
C ARG A 396 9.08 -9.53 -20.47
N VAL A 397 10.02 -10.42 -20.16
CA VAL A 397 10.95 -10.28 -19.02
C VAL A 397 11.88 -9.08 -19.20
N GLU A 398 12.42 -8.85 -20.40
CA GLU A 398 13.27 -7.68 -20.65
C GLU A 398 12.49 -6.36 -20.47
N ASN A 399 11.26 -6.29 -20.97
CA ASN A 399 10.36 -5.15 -20.75
C ASN A 399 10.03 -4.97 -19.26
N ALA A 400 9.87 -6.08 -18.50
CA ALA A 400 9.66 -6.07 -17.06
C ALA A 400 10.86 -5.48 -16.32
N LEU A 401 12.07 -5.91 -16.65
CA LEU A 401 13.31 -5.39 -16.10
C LEU A 401 13.45 -3.88 -16.37
N GLN A 402 13.17 -3.44 -17.58
CA GLN A 402 13.18 -2.01 -17.92
C GLN A 402 12.17 -1.21 -17.08
N THR A 403 10.96 -1.76 -16.89
CA THR A 403 9.93 -1.15 -16.03
C THR A 403 10.41 -1.07 -14.58
N ALA A 404 11.01 -2.11 -14.03
CA ALA A 404 11.57 -2.10 -12.68
C ALA A 404 12.68 -1.05 -12.49
N ARG A 405 13.59 -0.91 -13.48
CA ARG A 405 14.65 0.12 -13.48
C ARG A 405 14.12 1.56 -13.44
N THR A 406 12.94 1.80 -13.97
CA THR A 406 12.28 3.12 -13.93
C THR A 406 11.47 3.36 -12.65
N ASN A 407 11.19 2.30 -11.88
CA ASN A 407 10.40 2.33 -10.66
C ASN A 407 11.20 1.90 -9.42
N THR A 408 12.40 2.46 -9.23
CA THR A 408 13.22 2.21 -8.03
C THR A 408 12.71 3.00 -6.83
N TRP A 409 13.05 2.56 -5.60
CA TRP A 409 12.72 3.31 -4.37
C TRP A 409 13.32 4.72 -4.39
N GLU A 410 14.51 4.90 -4.93
CA GLU A 410 15.13 6.21 -5.04
C GLU A 410 14.27 7.17 -5.86
N LYS A 411 13.93 6.79 -7.11
CA LYS A 411 13.08 7.59 -8.00
C LYS A 411 11.67 7.81 -7.43
N SER A 412 11.13 6.81 -6.74
CA SER A 412 9.83 6.92 -6.08
C SER A 412 9.85 7.93 -4.94
N THR A 413 10.91 7.90 -4.13
CA THR A 413 11.09 8.83 -3.01
C THR A 413 11.34 10.24 -3.49
N ASP A 414 12.14 10.44 -4.53
CA ASP A 414 12.39 11.76 -5.14
C ASP A 414 11.07 12.37 -5.65
N ARG A 415 10.28 11.60 -6.40
CA ARG A 415 8.94 12.03 -6.86
C ARG A 415 7.99 12.37 -5.70
N LEU A 416 8.06 11.61 -4.60
CA LEU A 416 7.25 11.89 -3.42
C LEU A 416 7.67 13.22 -2.76
N LEU A 417 8.97 13.48 -2.63
CA LEU A 417 9.49 14.72 -2.08
C LEU A 417 9.16 15.93 -2.96
N GLU A 418 9.28 15.80 -4.28
CA GLU A 418 8.82 16.82 -5.25
C GLU A 418 7.32 17.08 -5.13
N THR A 419 6.53 16.03 -4.89
CA THR A 419 5.08 16.16 -4.68
C THR A 419 4.78 16.92 -3.41
N TYR A 420 5.50 16.67 -2.31
CA TYR A 420 5.37 17.46 -1.09
C TYR A 420 5.72 18.93 -1.32
N ASP A 421 6.77 19.24 -2.11
CA ASP A 421 7.13 20.61 -2.43
C ASP A 421 6.02 21.32 -3.21
N LYS A 422 5.48 20.67 -4.21
CA LYS A 422 4.33 21.17 -4.99
C LYS A 422 3.14 21.48 -4.11
N MET A 423 2.75 20.52 -3.24
CA MET A 423 1.64 20.68 -2.33
C MET A 423 1.88 21.81 -1.33
N PHE A 424 3.10 21.91 -0.79
CA PHE A 424 3.45 22.94 0.17
C PHE A 424 3.48 24.33 -0.46
N ALA A 425 4.02 24.47 -1.66
CA ALA A 425 4.00 25.71 -2.42
C ALA A 425 2.55 26.17 -2.69
N ASP A 426 1.70 25.28 -3.17
CA ASP A 426 0.30 25.56 -3.41
C ASP A 426 -0.46 25.94 -2.11
N PHE A 427 -0.18 25.21 -1.02
CA PHE A 427 -0.75 25.54 0.29
C PHE A 427 -0.35 26.93 0.79
N GLN A 428 0.90 27.37 0.56
CA GLN A 428 1.37 28.69 0.96
C GLN A 428 0.78 29.79 0.07
N GLU A 429 0.73 29.58 -1.23
CA GLU A 429 0.19 30.53 -2.21
C GLU A 429 -1.31 30.77 -2.03
N ARG A 430 -2.08 29.69 -1.80
CA ARG A 430 -3.55 29.74 -1.67
C ARG A 430 -4.01 29.47 -0.24
N LYS A 431 -3.26 29.91 0.77
CA LYS A 431 -3.46 29.57 2.17
C LYS A 431 -4.87 29.88 2.67
N ASP A 432 -5.48 30.96 2.23
CA ASP A 432 -6.85 31.37 2.53
C ASP A 432 -7.87 30.29 2.10
N LEU A 433 -7.68 29.68 0.92
CA LEU A 433 -8.56 28.62 0.42
C LEU A 433 -8.46 27.32 1.23
N TYR A 434 -7.32 27.08 1.87
CA TYR A 434 -7.10 25.89 2.71
C TYR A 434 -7.45 26.09 4.19
N THR A 435 -7.36 27.31 4.71
CA THR A 435 -7.40 27.54 6.16
C THR A 435 -8.58 28.38 6.62
N GLU A 436 -9.12 29.26 5.77
CA GLU A 436 -10.23 30.15 6.14
C GLU A 436 -11.60 29.49 5.93
N ILE A 437 -12.53 29.86 6.78
CA ILE A 437 -13.93 29.46 6.63
C ILE A 437 -14.55 30.34 5.53
N ALA A 438 -15.30 29.75 4.61
CA ALA A 438 -16.13 30.50 3.72
C ALA A 438 -17.14 31.33 4.55
N GLY A 439 -17.04 32.64 4.46
CA GLY A 439 -18.00 33.57 5.11
C GLY A 439 -19.39 33.55 4.48
N ASP A 440 -19.54 32.91 3.34
CA ASP A 440 -20.81 32.81 2.61
C ASP A 440 -21.58 31.56 3.04
N GLU A 441 -22.74 31.72 3.67
CA GLU A 441 -23.65 30.64 4.05
C GLU A 441 -24.18 29.85 2.83
N ASN A 442 -24.16 30.44 1.64
CA ASN A 442 -24.60 29.82 0.40
C ASN A 442 -23.51 29.02 -0.33
N TYR A 443 -22.27 29.00 0.19
CA TYR A 443 -21.19 28.26 -0.42
C TYR A 443 -21.46 26.76 -0.49
N LYS A 444 -21.42 26.19 -1.70
CA LYS A 444 -21.67 24.77 -1.94
C LYS A 444 -20.37 24.03 -2.22
N TYR A 445 -19.92 23.25 -1.26
CA TYR A 445 -18.74 22.38 -1.43
C TYR A 445 -18.91 21.34 -2.54
N SER A 446 -20.16 21.00 -2.89
CA SER A 446 -20.45 20.08 -4.00
C SER A 446 -19.90 20.54 -5.36
N GLU A 447 -19.65 21.83 -5.54
CA GLU A 447 -19.04 22.38 -6.77
C GLU A 447 -17.54 22.04 -6.87
N LEU A 448 -16.88 21.76 -5.76
CA LEU A 448 -15.46 21.41 -5.67
C LEU A 448 -15.20 19.90 -5.76
N LEU A 449 -16.24 19.08 -5.86
CA LEU A 449 -16.10 17.63 -5.87
C LEU A 449 -15.75 17.06 -7.26
N LYS A 450 -15.53 17.92 -8.24
CA LYS A 450 -15.21 17.54 -9.61
C LYS A 450 -13.69 17.70 -9.90
#